data_5acb0a779a262ca950a3e4976f09febe
#
_entry.id   5acb0a779a262ca950a3e4976f09febe
#
_cell.length_a   1.000
_cell.length_b   1.000
_cell.length_c   1.000
_cell.angle_alpha   90.00
_cell.angle_beta   90.00
_cell.angle_gamma   90.00
#
_symmetry.space_group_name_H-M   'P 1'
#
loop_
_entity.id
_entity.type
_entity.pdbx_description
1 polymer ?
#
loop_
_entity_poly.entity_id
_entity_poly.type
_entity_poly.pdbx_seq_one_letter_code
_entity_poly.pdbx_strand_id
1 'polypeptide(L)'
;MQATAVLDGDEYVINGEKWWTSGAGDPRCKILIFMCVTNPDNPKHQRHSMILVPMETEGVEIKQMMHVFGYDDAPHGHAHMKFTNVRVPKENLLLGEGRGFEIAQGRLGPGRIHHCMRAIGAGEVALELMCKRGIDPNKVAFGKNLAQLGANFDYIAESRIELNAARFLTLDAAAKMDTVGNKVAASEIAQIKVFAPNVALKIIDRAIQIHGGEGVSQLTPLASMYAHMRTLRLADGPDEVHRRAVARYELGKYMS
;
A
#
# COMPACT_ATOMS: atom_id res chain seq x y z
N MET A 1 -18.23 4.67 0.99
CA MET A 1 -18.33 3.85 -0.23
C MET A 1 -19.72 4.06 -0.80
N GLN A 2 -19.82 4.24 -2.12
CA GLN A 2 -21.11 4.55 -2.80
C GLN A 2 -21.58 3.41 -3.72
N ALA A 3 -20.67 2.51 -4.13
CA ALA A 3 -21.04 1.37 -4.95
C ALA A 3 -21.94 0.41 -4.16
N THR A 4 -23.00 -0.07 -4.80
CA THR A 4 -24.06 -0.88 -4.19
C THR A 4 -24.23 -2.22 -4.90
N ALA A 5 -24.78 -3.19 -4.20
CA ALA A 5 -25.33 -4.40 -4.78
C ALA A 5 -26.68 -4.72 -4.11
N VAL A 6 -27.68 -5.02 -4.93
CA VAL A 6 -29.04 -5.36 -4.48
C VAL A 6 -29.36 -6.76 -4.98
N LEU A 7 -29.87 -7.62 -4.09
CA LEU A 7 -30.31 -8.96 -4.46
C LEU A 7 -31.65 -8.86 -5.22
N ASP A 8 -31.68 -9.43 -6.42
CA ASP A 8 -32.85 -9.50 -7.30
C ASP A 8 -33.03 -10.97 -7.75
N GLY A 9 -33.94 -11.68 -7.08
CA GLY A 9 -34.10 -13.11 -7.26
C GLY A 9 -32.83 -13.89 -6.81
N ASP A 10 -32.19 -14.56 -7.75
CA ASP A 10 -30.98 -15.35 -7.50
C ASP A 10 -29.67 -14.64 -7.94
N GLU A 11 -29.76 -13.34 -8.23
CA GLU A 11 -28.62 -12.53 -8.69
C GLU A 11 -28.46 -11.25 -7.88
N TYR A 12 -27.20 -10.80 -7.73
CA TYR A 12 -26.90 -9.44 -7.30
C TYR A 12 -26.81 -8.51 -8.51
N VAL A 13 -27.52 -7.38 -8.43
CA VAL A 13 -27.42 -6.27 -9.39
C VAL A 13 -26.49 -5.21 -8.81
N ILE A 14 -25.35 -5.03 -9.44
CA ILE A 14 -24.25 -4.19 -8.98
C ILE A 14 -24.22 -2.88 -9.75
N ASN A 15 -24.13 -1.75 -9.04
CA ASN A 15 -24.00 -0.41 -9.60
C ASN A 15 -22.98 0.43 -8.86
N GLY A 16 -22.26 1.29 -9.60
CA GLY A 16 -21.34 2.28 -9.02
C GLY A 16 -19.99 2.34 -9.71
N GLU A 17 -19.07 3.03 -9.07
CA GLU A 17 -17.70 3.20 -9.58
C GLU A 17 -16.67 2.81 -8.52
N LYS A 18 -15.55 2.29 -9.00
CA LYS A 18 -14.37 1.96 -8.19
C LYS A 18 -13.15 2.55 -8.86
N TRP A 19 -12.25 3.08 -8.11
CA TRP A 19 -10.95 3.51 -8.62
C TRP A 19 -9.81 2.91 -7.81
N TRP A 20 -8.61 2.96 -8.35
CA TRP A 20 -7.44 2.27 -7.82
C TRP A 20 -7.67 0.75 -7.72
N THR A 21 -8.37 0.20 -8.72
CA THR A 21 -8.61 -1.24 -8.83
C THR A 21 -7.34 -1.88 -9.40
N SER A 22 -6.43 -2.24 -8.48
CA SER A 22 -5.11 -2.78 -8.83
C SER A 22 -5.24 -4.14 -9.52
N GLY A 23 -4.54 -4.29 -10.63
CA GLY A 23 -4.52 -5.53 -11.42
C GLY A 23 -5.61 -5.62 -12.49
N ALA A 24 -6.59 -4.72 -12.52
CA ALA A 24 -7.68 -4.79 -13.50
C ALA A 24 -7.24 -4.51 -14.94
N GLY A 25 -6.08 -3.88 -15.16
CA GLY A 25 -5.50 -3.68 -16.49
C GLY A 25 -4.74 -4.88 -17.04
N ASP A 26 -4.45 -5.89 -16.22
CA ASP A 26 -3.73 -7.07 -16.67
C ASP A 26 -4.62 -7.93 -17.58
N PRO A 27 -4.16 -8.31 -18.79
CA PRO A 27 -4.92 -9.19 -19.70
C PRO A 27 -5.27 -10.55 -19.09
N ARG A 28 -4.56 -10.96 -18.04
CA ARG A 28 -4.82 -12.20 -17.30
C ARG A 28 -5.85 -12.03 -16.18
N CYS A 29 -6.30 -10.80 -15.89
CA CYS A 29 -7.32 -10.55 -14.88
C CYS A 29 -8.66 -11.18 -15.31
N LYS A 30 -9.13 -12.16 -14.55
CA LYS A 30 -10.39 -12.87 -14.83
C LYS A 30 -11.50 -12.53 -13.86
N ILE A 31 -11.16 -12.03 -12.67
CA ILE A 31 -12.12 -11.80 -11.61
C ILE A 31 -11.77 -10.58 -10.77
N LEU A 32 -12.79 -9.87 -10.33
CA LEU A 32 -12.71 -8.74 -9.42
C LEU A 32 -13.29 -9.13 -8.06
N ILE A 33 -12.63 -8.73 -6.97
CA ILE A 33 -13.20 -8.78 -5.62
C ILE A 33 -13.86 -7.43 -5.35
N PHE A 34 -15.17 -7.38 -5.52
CA PHE A 34 -15.93 -6.14 -5.46
C PHE A 34 -16.53 -5.91 -4.07
N MET A 35 -16.03 -4.92 -3.36
CA MET A 35 -16.62 -4.49 -2.08
C MET A 35 -17.69 -3.41 -2.33
N CYS A 36 -18.87 -3.62 -1.79
CA CYS A 36 -20.03 -2.75 -2.01
C CYS A 36 -20.91 -2.63 -0.76
N VAL A 37 -21.86 -1.72 -0.79
CA VAL A 37 -22.94 -1.61 0.20
C VAL A 37 -24.08 -2.53 -0.21
N THR A 38 -24.43 -3.47 0.66
CA THR A 38 -25.62 -4.33 0.50
C THR A 38 -26.71 -4.00 1.53
N ASN A 39 -26.31 -3.63 2.73
CA ASN A 39 -27.18 -3.44 3.89
C ASN A 39 -26.98 -2.05 4.52
N PRO A 40 -27.48 -0.96 3.90
CA PRO A 40 -27.17 0.42 4.33
C PRO A 40 -27.65 0.74 5.76
N ASP A 41 -28.73 0.09 6.21
CA ASP A 41 -29.33 0.33 7.53
C ASP A 41 -28.69 -0.45 8.67
N ASN A 42 -27.82 -1.41 8.35
CA ASN A 42 -27.12 -2.20 9.35
C ASN A 42 -26.07 -1.37 10.13
N PRO A 43 -25.59 -1.85 11.29
CA PRO A 43 -24.46 -1.26 11.99
C PRO A 43 -23.25 -1.05 11.07
N LYS A 44 -22.47 0.02 11.29
CA LYS A 44 -21.39 0.51 10.41
C LYS A 44 -20.48 -0.57 9.80
N HIS A 45 -20.14 -1.59 10.56
CA HIS A 45 -19.21 -2.67 10.12
C HIS A 45 -19.94 -3.85 9.45
N GLN A 46 -21.25 -3.82 9.33
CA GLN A 46 -22.11 -4.85 8.72
C GLN A 46 -22.86 -4.33 7.48
N ARG A 47 -22.44 -3.18 6.93
CA ARG A 47 -23.08 -2.57 5.75
C ARG A 47 -22.52 -3.04 4.43
N HIS A 48 -21.36 -3.67 4.46
CA HIS A 48 -20.58 -3.97 3.26
C HIS A 48 -20.44 -5.46 3.06
N SER A 49 -20.53 -5.88 1.82
CA SER A 49 -20.26 -7.24 1.36
C SER A 49 -19.13 -7.26 0.33
N MET A 50 -18.56 -8.42 0.11
CA MET A 50 -17.64 -8.69 -1.00
C MET A 50 -18.25 -9.70 -1.95
N ILE A 51 -18.26 -9.38 -3.23
CA ILE A 51 -18.85 -10.20 -4.29
C ILE A 51 -17.80 -10.42 -5.38
N LEU A 52 -17.68 -11.64 -5.87
CA LEU A 52 -16.83 -11.98 -7.00
C LEU A 52 -17.52 -11.58 -8.30
N VAL A 53 -16.87 -10.75 -9.10
CA VAL A 53 -17.38 -10.28 -10.39
C VAL A 53 -16.42 -10.70 -11.49
N PRO A 54 -16.83 -11.59 -12.42
CA PRO A 54 -16.00 -11.89 -13.60
C PRO A 54 -15.73 -10.64 -14.42
N MET A 55 -14.50 -10.48 -14.90
CA MET A 55 -14.07 -9.27 -15.61
C MET A 55 -14.85 -9.02 -16.89
N GLU A 56 -15.31 -10.09 -17.55
CA GLU A 56 -16.02 -10.06 -18.84
C GLU A 56 -17.55 -9.92 -18.66
N THR A 57 -18.07 -9.70 -17.42
CA THR A 57 -19.51 -9.55 -17.18
C THR A 57 -20.02 -8.27 -17.85
N GLU A 58 -21.17 -8.36 -18.51
CA GLU A 58 -21.83 -7.21 -19.14
C GLU A 58 -22.03 -6.09 -18.12
N GLY A 59 -21.74 -4.84 -18.51
CA GLY A 59 -21.83 -3.67 -17.65
C GLY A 59 -20.57 -3.37 -16.85
N VAL A 60 -19.51 -4.20 -16.91
CA VAL A 60 -18.18 -3.92 -16.35
C VAL A 60 -17.37 -3.14 -17.38
N GLU A 61 -16.89 -1.95 -17.00
CA GLU A 61 -16.14 -1.05 -17.89
C GLU A 61 -14.89 -0.51 -17.18
N ILE A 62 -13.73 -0.56 -17.88
CA ILE A 62 -12.55 0.21 -17.49
C ILE A 62 -12.66 1.60 -18.13
N LYS A 63 -12.85 2.63 -17.31
CA LYS A 63 -12.94 4.03 -17.78
C LYS A 63 -11.58 4.60 -18.14
N GLN A 64 -10.59 4.36 -17.29
CA GLN A 64 -9.21 4.81 -17.48
C GLN A 64 -8.26 4.10 -16.52
N MET A 65 -6.98 4.12 -16.86
CA MET A 65 -5.91 3.70 -15.96
C MET A 65 -5.43 4.91 -15.14
N MET A 66 -5.23 4.69 -13.83
CA MET A 66 -4.74 5.72 -12.91
C MET A 66 -3.21 5.67 -12.86
N HIS A 67 -2.58 6.84 -12.84
CA HIS A 67 -1.12 6.96 -12.80
C HIS A 67 -0.66 7.45 -11.42
N VAL A 68 0.47 6.94 -10.96
CA VAL A 68 1.17 7.42 -9.76
C VAL A 68 2.35 8.26 -10.20
N PHE A 69 2.27 9.58 -10.07
CA PHE A 69 3.30 10.52 -10.55
C PHE A 69 3.70 10.30 -12.02
N GLY A 70 2.74 9.88 -12.87
CA GLY A 70 2.98 9.55 -14.28
C GLY A 70 3.32 8.11 -14.57
N TYR A 71 3.61 7.27 -13.57
CA TYR A 71 3.83 5.83 -13.74
C TYR A 71 2.48 5.08 -13.77
N ASP A 72 2.26 4.25 -14.77
CA ASP A 72 1.01 3.53 -15.02
C ASP A 72 0.98 2.09 -14.47
N ASP A 73 2.12 1.58 -14.02
CA ASP A 73 2.30 0.21 -13.53
C ASP A 73 1.84 -0.88 -14.52
N ALA A 74 1.96 -0.60 -15.83
CA ALA A 74 1.61 -1.57 -16.85
C ALA A 74 2.39 -2.90 -16.70
N PRO A 75 1.81 -4.07 -17.03
CA PRO A 75 0.47 -4.24 -17.65
C PRO A 75 -0.69 -4.27 -16.65
N HIS A 76 -0.45 -4.51 -15.36
CA HIS A 76 -1.54 -4.72 -14.38
C HIS A 76 -2.26 -3.42 -13.99
N GLY A 77 -1.53 -2.32 -13.78
CA GLY A 77 -2.03 -0.99 -13.50
C GLY A 77 -3.04 -0.87 -12.37
N HIS A 78 -3.66 0.31 -12.30
CA HIS A 78 -4.70 0.63 -11.32
C HIS A 78 -5.87 1.29 -12.05
N ALA A 79 -6.97 0.56 -12.24
CA ALA A 79 -8.08 1.04 -13.05
C ALA A 79 -9.09 1.89 -12.26
N HIS A 80 -9.66 2.89 -12.94
CA HIS A 80 -10.96 3.45 -12.61
C HIS A 80 -12.02 2.66 -13.38
N MET A 81 -12.92 2.02 -12.68
CA MET A 81 -13.92 1.13 -13.23
C MET A 81 -15.33 1.62 -12.96
N LYS A 82 -16.23 1.34 -13.90
CA LYS A 82 -17.67 1.59 -13.78
C LYS A 82 -18.42 0.26 -13.89
N PHE A 83 -19.48 0.15 -13.10
CA PHE A 83 -20.39 -0.99 -13.05
C PHE A 83 -21.81 -0.46 -13.26
N THR A 84 -22.48 -0.95 -14.31
CA THR A 84 -23.83 -0.52 -14.68
C THR A 84 -24.72 -1.75 -14.82
N ASN A 85 -25.61 -1.95 -13.85
CA ASN A 85 -26.52 -3.09 -13.78
C ASN A 85 -25.84 -4.45 -13.98
N VAL A 86 -24.62 -4.59 -13.46
CA VAL A 86 -23.83 -5.82 -13.55
C VAL A 86 -24.51 -6.92 -12.74
N ARG A 87 -24.87 -8.03 -13.39
CA ARG A 87 -25.56 -9.15 -12.77
C ARG A 87 -24.60 -10.30 -12.53
N VAL A 88 -24.57 -10.82 -11.31
CA VAL A 88 -23.79 -11.99 -10.92
C VAL A 88 -24.62 -12.90 -10.00
N PRO A 89 -24.41 -14.23 -10.07
CA PRO A 89 -25.08 -15.18 -9.20
C PRO A 89 -24.89 -14.86 -7.71
N LYS A 90 -25.90 -15.11 -6.89
CA LYS A 90 -25.81 -14.88 -5.43
C LYS A 90 -24.69 -15.69 -4.76
N GLU A 91 -24.32 -16.82 -5.33
CA GLU A 91 -23.23 -17.70 -4.88
C GLU A 91 -21.86 -17.02 -4.97
N ASN A 92 -21.72 -15.95 -5.74
CA ASN A 92 -20.50 -15.15 -5.81
C ASN A 92 -20.26 -14.29 -4.56
N LEU A 93 -21.21 -14.24 -3.64
CA LEU A 93 -21.09 -13.57 -2.35
C LEU A 93 -20.08 -14.31 -1.45
N LEU A 94 -19.09 -13.59 -0.94
CA LEU A 94 -18.10 -14.16 -0.04
C LEU A 94 -18.56 -14.10 1.43
N LEU A 95 -18.52 -15.20 2.13
CA LEU A 95 -18.84 -15.42 3.57
C LEU A 95 -20.27 -15.03 3.98
N GLY A 96 -21.03 -14.30 3.19
CA GLY A 96 -22.37 -13.81 3.51
C GLY A 96 -22.46 -12.27 3.54
N GLU A 97 -23.69 -11.77 3.51
CA GLU A 97 -23.97 -10.33 3.52
C GLU A 97 -23.49 -9.65 4.81
N GLY A 98 -23.03 -8.41 4.65
CA GLY A 98 -22.57 -7.58 5.76
C GLY A 98 -21.17 -7.95 6.29
N ARG A 99 -20.53 -8.98 5.75
CA ARG A 99 -19.22 -9.47 6.24
C ARG A 99 -18.01 -8.94 5.46
N GLY A 100 -18.22 -8.01 4.53
CA GLY A 100 -17.12 -7.46 3.72
C GLY A 100 -16.04 -6.75 4.53
N PHE A 101 -16.41 -6.07 5.63
CA PHE A 101 -15.43 -5.45 6.52
C PHE A 101 -14.56 -6.48 7.25
N GLU A 102 -15.15 -7.59 7.70
CA GLU A 102 -14.45 -8.71 8.34
C GLU A 102 -13.41 -9.32 7.38
N ILE A 103 -13.83 -9.61 6.13
CA ILE A 103 -12.94 -10.13 5.08
C ILE A 103 -11.76 -9.17 4.85
N ALA A 104 -12.06 -7.86 4.71
CA ALA A 104 -11.04 -6.84 4.50
C ALA A 104 -10.01 -6.82 5.63
N GLN A 105 -10.45 -6.83 6.89
CA GLN A 105 -9.54 -6.79 8.04
C GLN A 105 -8.68 -8.05 8.16
N GLY A 106 -9.23 -9.22 7.87
CA GLY A 106 -8.49 -10.48 7.84
C GLY A 106 -7.35 -10.47 6.81
N ARG A 107 -7.55 -9.83 5.66
CA ARG A 107 -6.57 -9.72 4.58
C ARG A 107 -5.54 -8.61 4.81
N LEU A 108 -5.98 -7.47 5.35
CA LEU A 108 -5.14 -6.26 5.43
C LEU A 108 -4.04 -6.34 6.49
N GLY A 109 -4.22 -7.09 7.57
CA GLY A 109 -3.19 -7.24 8.61
C GLY A 109 -1.88 -7.80 8.06
N PRO A 110 -1.87 -9.03 7.52
CA PRO A 110 -0.69 -9.61 6.86
C PRO A 110 -0.19 -8.77 5.69
N GLY A 111 -1.09 -8.21 4.89
CA GLY A 111 -0.76 -7.32 3.77
C GLY A 111 0.05 -6.09 4.18
N ARG A 112 -0.25 -5.49 5.33
CA ARG A 112 0.50 -4.34 5.87
C ARG A 112 1.92 -4.70 6.25
N ILE A 113 2.16 -5.86 6.85
CA ILE A 113 3.52 -6.37 7.14
C ILE A 113 4.29 -6.55 5.84
N HIS A 114 3.68 -7.19 4.84
CA HIS A 114 4.29 -7.35 3.52
C HIS A 114 4.65 -6.01 2.87
N HIS A 115 3.77 -5.00 2.94
CA HIS A 115 4.08 -3.65 2.47
C HIS A 115 5.28 -3.04 3.16
N CYS A 116 5.41 -3.21 4.48
CA CYS A 116 6.53 -2.70 5.25
C CYS A 116 7.85 -3.39 4.85
N MET A 117 7.85 -4.72 4.66
CA MET A 117 9.06 -5.43 4.21
C MET A 117 9.48 -5.02 2.80
N ARG A 118 8.54 -4.80 1.88
CA ARG A 118 8.85 -4.26 0.55
C ARG A 118 9.45 -2.84 0.63
N ALA A 119 8.91 -1.99 1.51
CA ALA A 119 9.45 -0.66 1.73
C ALA A 119 10.88 -0.71 2.27
N ILE A 120 11.17 -1.61 3.21
CA ILE A 120 12.51 -1.83 3.74
C ILE A 120 13.46 -2.31 2.63
N GLY A 121 13.03 -3.26 1.79
CA GLY A 121 13.80 -3.72 0.64
C GLY A 121 14.14 -2.59 -0.35
N ALA A 122 13.17 -1.72 -0.65
CA ALA A 122 13.40 -0.54 -1.47
C ALA A 122 14.39 0.43 -0.81
N GLY A 123 14.27 0.64 0.51
CA GLY A 123 15.22 1.44 1.29
C GLY A 123 16.65 0.89 1.24
N GLU A 124 16.82 -0.46 1.28
CA GLU A 124 18.14 -1.09 1.13
C GLU A 124 18.76 -0.81 -0.24
N VAL A 125 18.00 -0.98 -1.31
CA VAL A 125 18.46 -0.68 -2.67
C VAL A 125 18.85 0.79 -2.81
N ALA A 126 18.04 1.70 -2.28
CA ALA A 126 18.32 3.13 -2.32
C ALA A 126 19.58 3.50 -1.53
N LEU A 127 19.78 2.91 -0.35
CA LEU A 127 20.99 3.10 0.45
C LEU A 127 22.24 2.56 -0.26
N GLU A 128 22.15 1.39 -0.88
CA GLU A 128 23.24 0.83 -1.69
C GLU A 128 23.62 1.76 -2.85
N LEU A 129 22.63 2.26 -3.60
CA LEU A 129 22.85 3.21 -4.69
C LEU A 129 23.48 4.51 -4.18
N MET A 130 23.01 5.03 -3.05
CA MET A 130 23.55 6.23 -2.40
C MET A 130 25.03 6.03 -2.03
N CYS A 131 25.39 4.88 -1.43
CA CYS A 131 26.76 4.58 -1.05
C CYS A 131 27.66 4.44 -2.30
N LYS A 132 27.24 3.68 -3.32
CA LYS A 132 27.98 3.51 -4.57
C LYS A 132 28.23 4.85 -5.26
N ARG A 133 27.22 5.70 -5.34
CA ARG A 133 27.33 7.06 -5.89
C ARG A 133 28.30 7.92 -5.08
N GLY A 134 28.21 7.80 -3.74
CA GLY A 134 29.03 8.59 -2.81
C GLY A 134 30.52 8.38 -2.94
N ILE A 135 30.96 7.15 -3.28
CA ILE A 135 32.38 6.77 -3.41
C ILE A 135 32.86 6.65 -4.85
N ASP A 136 31.99 6.92 -5.85
CA ASP A 136 32.38 6.80 -7.27
C ASP A 136 33.51 7.80 -7.60
N PRO A 137 34.70 7.31 -8.05
CA PRO A 137 35.84 8.17 -8.35
C PRO A 137 35.60 9.10 -9.54
N ASN A 138 34.59 8.80 -10.38
CA ASN A 138 34.20 9.64 -11.51
C ASN A 138 33.16 10.71 -11.12
N LYS A 139 32.67 10.69 -9.88
CA LYS A 139 31.68 11.60 -9.35
C LYS A 139 32.24 12.38 -8.15
N VAL A 140 33.18 13.25 -8.45
CA VAL A 140 33.82 14.10 -7.45
C VAL A 140 33.41 15.56 -7.60
N ALA A 141 33.37 16.28 -6.50
CA ALA A 141 33.18 17.73 -6.48
C ALA A 141 34.11 18.35 -5.43
N PHE A 142 34.62 19.53 -5.70
CA PHE A 142 35.56 20.23 -4.82
C PHE A 142 36.75 19.36 -4.39
N GLY A 143 37.21 18.45 -5.28
CA GLY A 143 38.32 17.54 -5.03
C GLY A 143 38.05 16.41 -4.04
N LYS A 144 36.80 16.13 -3.70
CA LYS A 144 36.38 15.09 -2.76
C LYS A 144 35.31 14.19 -3.34
N ASN A 145 35.24 12.95 -2.86
CA ASN A 145 34.09 12.07 -3.13
C ASN A 145 32.80 12.67 -2.58
N LEU A 146 31.68 12.43 -3.26
CA LEU A 146 30.37 12.99 -2.85
C LEU A 146 29.98 12.60 -1.42
N ALA A 147 30.33 11.37 -0.98
CA ALA A 147 30.07 10.95 0.40
C ALA A 147 30.69 11.89 1.46
N GLN A 148 31.80 12.54 1.15
CA GLN A 148 32.54 13.43 2.06
C GLN A 148 32.04 14.88 2.04
N LEU A 149 31.03 15.18 1.23
CA LEU A 149 30.54 16.54 1.05
C LEU A 149 29.24 16.76 1.82
N GLY A 150 29.14 17.92 2.48
CA GLY A 150 27.96 18.32 3.23
C GLY A 150 27.58 17.28 4.28
N ALA A 151 26.29 16.94 4.35
CA ALA A 151 25.71 16.01 5.30
C ALA A 151 25.62 14.55 4.77
N ASN A 152 26.30 14.20 3.68
CA ASN A 152 26.12 12.89 3.05
C ASN A 152 26.58 11.73 3.94
N PHE A 153 27.64 11.90 4.75
CA PHE A 153 28.04 10.90 5.74
C PHE A 153 26.95 10.67 6.77
N ASP A 154 26.38 11.74 7.30
CA ASP A 154 25.29 11.66 8.29
C ASP A 154 24.07 10.99 7.67
N TYR A 155 23.70 11.34 6.44
CA TYR A 155 22.58 10.73 5.72
C TYR A 155 22.77 9.23 5.50
N ILE A 156 23.98 8.78 5.17
CA ILE A 156 24.29 7.34 5.02
C ILE A 156 24.16 6.64 6.38
N ALA A 157 24.74 7.19 7.44
CA ALA A 157 24.71 6.61 8.78
C ALA A 157 23.26 6.55 9.34
N GLU A 158 22.53 7.66 9.30
CA GLU A 158 21.13 7.72 9.73
C GLU A 158 20.24 6.78 8.92
N SER A 159 20.45 6.70 7.60
CA SER A 159 19.66 5.80 6.75
C SER A 159 19.85 4.34 7.16
N ARG A 160 21.06 3.92 7.50
CA ARG A 160 21.33 2.57 8.02
C ARG A 160 20.65 2.34 9.36
N ILE A 161 20.75 3.29 10.28
CA ILE A 161 20.13 3.19 11.62
C ILE A 161 18.62 3.08 11.51
N GLU A 162 18.00 4.01 10.77
CA GLU A 162 16.53 4.07 10.59
C GLU A 162 16.00 2.80 9.89
N LEU A 163 16.74 2.30 8.89
CA LEU A 163 16.35 1.10 8.14
C LEU A 163 16.40 -0.16 8.99
N ASN A 164 17.44 -0.30 9.83
CA ASN A 164 17.53 -1.40 10.79
C ASN A 164 16.40 -1.33 11.83
N ALA A 165 16.11 -0.14 12.37
CA ALA A 165 14.99 0.06 13.29
C ALA A 165 13.65 -0.33 12.65
N ALA A 166 13.41 0.08 11.39
CA ALA A 166 12.20 -0.28 10.66
C ALA A 166 12.09 -1.80 10.45
N ARG A 167 13.21 -2.46 10.15
CA ARG A 167 13.25 -3.92 9.98
C ARG A 167 12.91 -4.64 11.28
N PHE A 168 13.56 -4.28 12.39
CA PHE A 168 13.32 -4.92 13.68
C PHE A 168 11.87 -4.74 14.15
N LEU A 169 11.32 -3.54 14.04
CA LEU A 169 9.90 -3.30 14.33
C LEU A 169 8.97 -4.16 13.45
N THR A 170 9.32 -4.32 12.17
CA THR A 170 8.49 -5.11 11.25
C THR A 170 8.57 -6.60 11.56
N LEU A 171 9.74 -7.10 11.91
CA LEU A 171 9.93 -8.50 12.34
C LEU A 171 9.22 -8.78 13.67
N ASP A 172 9.26 -7.85 14.63
CA ASP A 172 8.51 -7.95 15.88
C ASP A 172 7.00 -8.04 15.64
N ALA A 173 6.46 -7.16 14.79
CA ALA A 173 5.04 -7.20 14.41
C ALA A 173 4.66 -8.52 13.72
N ALA A 174 5.54 -9.07 12.86
CA ALA A 174 5.34 -10.34 12.20
C ALA A 174 5.34 -11.50 13.19
N ALA A 175 6.35 -11.59 14.05
CA ALA A 175 6.46 -12.62 15.10
C ALA A 175 5.26 -12.59 16.05
N LYS A 176 4.81 -11.38 16.43
CA LYS A 176 3.63 -11.23 17.27
C LYS A 176 2.35 -11.67 16.55
N MET A 177 2.22 -11.36 15.26
CA MET A 177 1.08 -11.83 14.47
C MET A 177 1.06 -13.36 14.38
N ASP A 178 2.21 -14.00 14.20
CA ASP A 178 2.33 -15.47 14.11
C ASP A 178 2.01 -16.16 15.44
N THR A 179 2.33 -15.53 16.57
CA THR A 179 2.15 -16.14 17.90
C THR A 179 0.78 -15.90 18.51
N VAL A 180 0.22 -14.68 18.37
CA VAL A 180 -1.04 -14.27 19.04
C VAL A 180 -2.12 -13.78 18.09
N GLY A 181 -1.85 -13.78 16.80
CA GLY A 181 -2.80 -13.43 15.74
C GLY A 181 -2.93 -11.95 15.43
N ASN A 182 -3.50 -11.68 14.28
CA ASN A 182 -3.62 -10.34 13.68
C ASN A 182 -4.34 -9.31 14.58
N LYS A 183 -5.39 -9.74 15.29
CA LYS A 183 -6.18 -8.83 16.14
C LYS A 183 -5.39 -8.31 17.33
N VAL A 184 -4.56 -9.15 17.95
CA VAL A 184 -3.73 -8.79 19.10
C VAL A 184 -2.53 -7.97 18.65
N ALA A 185 -1.91 -8.29 17.50
CA ALA A 185 -0.78 -7.57 16.92
C ALA A 185 -1.17 -6.25 16.23
N ALA A 186 -2.43 -5.82 16.32
CA ALA A 186 -2.94 -4.67 15.56
C ALA A 186 -2.23 -3.34 15.87
N SER A 187 -1.73 -3.16 17.10
CA SER A 187 -0.96 -1.97 17.49
C SER A 187 0.39 -1.93 16.79
N GLU A 188 1.13 -3.03 16.81
CA GLU A 188 2.45 -3.16 16.18
C GLU A 188 2.34 -3.04 14.66
N ILE A 189 1.32 -3.66 14.06
CA ILE A 189 1.02 -3.52 12.63
C ILE A 189 0.72 -2.06 12.26
N ALA A 190 0.01 -1.32 13.12
CA ALA A 190 -0.24 0.10 12.88
C ALA A 190 1.04 0.95 12.98
N GLN A 191 1.94 0.65 13.95
CA GLN A 191 3.22 1.34 14.12
C GLN A 191 4.11 1.19 12.89
N ILE A 192 4.34 -0.05 12.44
CA ILE A 192 5.21 -0.31 11.28
C ILE A 192 4.66 0.30 10.00
N LYS A 193 3.32 0.32 9.83
CA LYS A 193 2.68 0.86 8.63
C LYS A 193 2.86 2.39 8.50
N VAL A 194 3.08 3.09 9.62
CA VAL A 194 3.52 4.48 9.61
C VAL A 194 5.02 4.57 9.40
N PHE A 195 5.81 3.81 10.17
CA PHE A 195 7.24 4.00 10.28
C PHE A 195 8.01 3.57 9.03
N ALA A 196 7.84 2.31 8.58
CA ALA A 196 8.65 1.74 7.50
C ALA A 196 8.51 2.47 6.14
N PRO A 197 7.29 2.84 5.65
CA PRO A 197 7.19 3.61 4.40
C PRO A 197 7.79 5.02 4.49
N ASN A 198 7.70 5.68 5.64
CA ASN A 198 8.30 7.00 5.84
C ASN A 198 9.83 6.92 5.84
N VAL A 199 10.42 5.91 6.49
CA VAL A 199 11.86 5.66 6.47
C VAL A 199 12.34 5.39 5.05
N ALA A 200 11.67 4.49 4.32
CA ALA A 200 12.02 4.18 2.93
C ALA A 200 12.02 5.41 2.03
N LEU A 201 10.96 6.24 2.11
CA LEU A 201 10.87 7.48 1.33
C LEU A 201 11.99 8.45 1.65
N LYS A 202 12.32 8.63 2.93
CA LYS A 202 13.41 9.51 3.37
C LYS A 202 14.76 9.04 2.80
N ILE A 203 15.01 7.74 2.78
CA ILE A 203 16.24 7.16 2.23
C ILE A 203 16.29 7.31 0.70
N ILE A 204 15.17 7.05 0.01
CA ILE A 204 15.12 7.23 -1.45
C ILE A 204 15.31 8.70 -1.82
N ASP A 205 14.74 9.64 -1.09
CA ASP A 205 14.93 11.08 -1.30
C ASP A 205 16.39 11.49 -1.15
N ARG A 206 17.06 11.03 -0.08
CA ARG A 206 18.50 11.25 0.12
C ARG A 206 19.34 10.65 -1.01
N ALA A 207 18.95 9.47 -1.51
CA ALA A 207 19.62 8.83 -2.64
C ALA A 207 19.42 9.62 -3.94
N ILE A 208 18.22 10.13 -4.20
CA ILE A 208 17.95 11.04 -5.32
C ILE A 208 18.85 12.28 -5.22
N GLN A 209 18.93 12.88 -4.05
CA GLN A 209 19.72 14.10 -3.83
C GLN A 209 21.20 13.92 -4.18
N ILE A 210 21.83 12.83 -3.75
CA ILE A 210 23.24 12.58 -4.06
C ILE A 210 23.48 12.23 -5.54
N HIS A 211 22.45 11.72 -6.25
CA HIS A 211 22.53 11.46 -7.68
C HIS A 211 22.30 12.72 -8.54
N GLY A 212 21.71 13.78 -7.96
CA GLY A 212 21.39 15.00 -8.68
C GLY A 212 20.38 14.76 -9.82
N GLY A 213 20.55 15.37 -10.97
CA GLY A 213 19.65 15.23 -12.13
C GLY A 213 19.44 13.78 -12.60
N GLU A 214 20.45 12.93 -12.42
CA GLU A 214 20.36 11.50 -12.73
C GLU A 214 19.35 10.78 -11.80
N GLY A 215 19.28 11.20 -10.53
CA GLY A 215 18.37 10.61 -9.53
C GLY A 215 16.89 10.86 -9.80
N VAL A 216 16.53 11.95 -10.47
CA VAL A 216 15.15 12.25 -10.86
C VAL A 216 14.77 11.76 -12.25
N SER A 217 15.73 11.17 -12.96
CA SER A 217 15.56 10.65 -14.32
C SER A 217 15.28 9.14 -14.33
N GLN A 218 14.98 8.62 -15.52
CA GLN A 218 14.83 7.17 -15.76
C GLN A 218 16.18 6.40 -15.79
N LEU A 219 17.32 7.08 -15.64
CA LEU A 219 18.64 6.45 -15.65
C LEU A 219 18.94 5.70 -14.34
N THR A 220 18.20 6.01 -13.29
CA THR A 220 18.18 5.26 -12.04
C THR A 220 16.77 4.82 -11.68
N PRO A 221 16.59 3.78 -10.87
CA PRO A 221 15.25 3.38 -10.43
C PRO A 221 14.67 4.30 -9.36
N LEU A 222 15.42 5.29 -8.86
CA LEU A 222 15.08 6.05 -7.66
C LEU A 222 13.78 6.85 -7.80
N ALA A 223 13.56 7.50 -8.95
CA ALA A 223 12.35 8.28 -9.18
C ALA A 223 11.09 7.41 -9.16
N SER A 224 11.10 6.26 -9.85
CA SER A 224 9.99 5.31 -9.81
C SER A 224 9.83 4.67 -8.42
N MET A 225 10.91 4.32 -7.75
CA MET A 225 10.88 3.82 -6.38
C MET A 225 10.22 4.83 -5.42
N TYR A 226 10.55 6.13 -5.54
CA TYR A 226 9.93 7.18 -4.75
C TYR A 226 8.42 7.23 -4.98
N ALA A 227 7.99 7.23 -6.24
CA ALA A 227 6.59 7.26 -6.61
C ALA A 227 5.82 6.06 -6.00
N HIS A 228 6.32 4.85 -6.19
CA HIS A 228 5.68 3.63 -5.69
C HIS A 228 5.68 3.55 -4.17
N MET A 229 6.78 3.87 -3.49
CA MET A 229 6.83 3.85 -2.02
C MET A 229 5.94 4.94 -1.41
N ARG A 230 5.73 6.07 -2.12
CA ARG A 230 4.81 7.11 -1.65
C ARG A 230 3.37 6.62 -1.52
N THR A 231 2.95 5.69 -2.36
CA THR A 231 1.61 5.09 -2.30
C THR A 231 1.37 4.32 -1.00
N LEU A 232 2.42 3.72 -0.42
CA LEU A 232 2.32 2.92 0.80
C LEU A 232 1.94 3.73 2.05
N ARG A 233 2.06 5.05 2.00
CA ARG A 233 1.55 5.96 3.05
C ARG A 233 0.05 6.23 2.92
N LEU A 234 -0.59 5.75 1.86
CA LEU A 234 -2.02 5.92 1.55
C LEU A 234 -2.75 4.57 1.51
N ALA A 235 -2.19 3.60 0.79
CA ALA A 235 -2.77 2.28 0.60
C ALA A 235 -2.90 1.52 1.93
N ASP A 236 -3.93 0.67 2.05
CA ASP A 236 -4.22 -0.14 3.24
C ASP A 236 -4.39 0.67 4.54
N GLY A 237 -4.81 1.90 4.40
CA GLY A 237 -4.97 2.89 5.46
C GLY A 237 -3.84 3.94 5.46
N PRO A 238 -4.20 5.23 5.38
CA PRO A 238 -3.22 6.32 5.43
C PRO A 238 -2.56 6.44 6.80
N ASP A 239 -1.43 7.15 6.85
CA ASP A 239 -0.64 7.38 8.07
C ASP A 239 -1.52 7.86 9.23
N GLU A 240 -2.51 8.74 8.97
CA GLU A 240 -3.40 9.32 9.98
C GLU A 240 -4.29 8.28 10.65
N VAL A 241 -4.78 7.30 9.88
CA VAL A 241 -5.60 6.20 10.41
C VAL A 241 -4.77 5.34 11.36
N HIS A 242 -3.53 5.02 10.97
CA HIS A 242 -2.64 4.21 11.78
C HIS A 242 -2.13 4.95 13.02
N ARG A 243 -1.76 6.24 12.91
CA ARG A 243 -1.40 7.09 14.06
C ARG A 243 -2.53 7.17 15.07
N ARG A 244 -3.77 7.35 14.59
CA ARG A 244 -4.96 7.32 15.47
C ARG A 244 -5.11 5.97 16.18
N ALA A 245 -4.87 4.86 15.48
CA ALA A 245 -4.94 3.53 16.07
C ALA A 245 -3.88 3.36 17.18
N VAL A 246 -2.62 3.70 16.90
CA VAL A 246 -1.52 3.65 17.88
C VAL A 246 -1.86 4.46 19.11
N ALA A 247 -2.29 5.72 18.93
CA ALA A 247 -2.64 6.60 20.06
C ALA A 247 -3.80 6.01 20.90
N ARG A 248 -4.81 5.42 20.26
CA ARG A 248 -5.92 4.78 20.99
C ARG A 248 -5.48 3.55 21.79
N TYR A 249 -4.60 2.74 21.26
CA TYR A 249 -4.04 1.60 21.99
C TYR A 249 -3.22 2.06 23.19
N GLU A 250 -2.40 3.09 23.02
CA GLU A 250 -1.59 3.63 24.12
C GLU A 250 -2.47 4.24 25.22
N LEU A 251 -3.38 5.14 24.86
CA LEU A 251 -4.30 5.77 25.82
C LEU A 251 -5.20 4.75 26.53
N GLY A 252 -5.62 3.70 25.82
CA GLY A 252 -6.46 2.64 26.39
C GLY A 252 -5.85 1.92 27.58
N LYS A 253 -4.53 1.93 27.73
CA LYS A 253 -3.83 1.36 28.90
C LYS A 253 -4.11 2.12 30.21
N TYR A 254 -4.55 3.37 30.11
CA TYR A 254 -4.75 4.29 31.23
C TYR A 254 -6.22 4.70 31.40
N MET A 255 -7.10 4.21 30.53
CA MET A 255 -8.54 4.44 30.60
C MET A 255 -9.17 3.24 31.31
N SER A 256 -9.40 3.38 32.63
CA SER A 256 -10.17 2.42 33.45
C SER A 256 -11.65 2.47 33.15
#